data_1d4c071975ed07ce94ad012994256e8c
#
_entry.id   1d4c071975ed07ce94ad012994256e8c
#
_cell.length_a   1.000
_cell.length_b   1.000
_cell.length_c   1.000
_cell.angle_alpha   90.00
_cell.angle_beta   90.00
_cell.angle_gamma   90.00
#
_symmetry.space_group_name_H-M   'P 1'
#
loop_
_entity.id
_entity.type
_entity.pdbx_description
1 polymer ?
#
loop_
_entity_poly.entity_id
_entity_poly.type
_entity_poly.pdbx_seq_one_letter_code
_entity_poly.pdbx_strand_id
1 'polypeptide(L)'
;MRILIATDVPRQKEAGTAAVLLNHAAELRTLGHDVEMWFLEDVVDPDAWPKRLVALTFAFRVAKRIRKAPKKYDVVDLHAPAGCVYGISRRVLGSRGTPPYVFTMQGILERYAHTMRREHRKARAWHFGWKNRLWHRLYHCTMYGWAIRTADFGVASNREAWTYPELRYDRNPGRLWYVPNGTEESYFISREYHDKPVIKLLFVGTWLDRKGVYYLADSFRLVAQQKREVELTVAGSFSPGDQVKQIFAPEIRDRVNVIPFVKREDMSALYADHDIFVFPSLMEGMPLALLEAMATGMPVVTTETCGMADVVEDGFNGFLVPPADTARLVGAIEQLCGSVELRKRMGQEAQQTMRRYTWARVTQKLEMVLSLAVQQAAER
;
A
#
# COMPACT_ATOMS: atom_id res chain seq x y z
N MET A 1 -14.64 9.57 -20.46
CA MET A 1 -14.75 10.59 -19.39
C MET A 1 -13.44 11.37 -19.25
N ARG A 2 -13.54 12.63 -18.83
CA ARG A 2 -12.39 13.45 -18.40
C ARG A 2 -12.25 13.32 -16.89
N ILE A 3 -11.19 12.67 -16.45
CA ILE A 3 -10.98 12.27 -15.05
C ILE A 3 -9.79 13.06 -14.49
N LEU A 4 -9.96 13.67 -13.32
CA LEU A 4 -8.85 14.19 -12.54
C LEU A 4 -8.53 13.24 -11.41
N ILE A 5 -7.27 12.82 -11.28
CA ILE A 5 -6.75 12.12 -10.11
C ILE A 5 -5.78 13.08 -9.40
N ALA A 6 -6.01 13.37 -8.10
CA ALA A 6 -5.12 14.26 -7.35
C ALA A 6 -4.72 13.68 -5.99
N THR A 7 -3.43 13.82 -5.66
CA THR A 7 -2.82 13.30 -4.44
C THR A 7 -1.71 14.21 -3.92
N ASP A 8 -1.55 14.28 -2.61
CA ASP A 8 -0.50 15.03 -1.92
C ASP A 8 0.81 14.24 -1.74
N VAL A 9 0.97 13.12 -2.44
CA VAL A 9 2.25 12.40 -2.50
C VAL A 9 3.11 12.89 -3.67
N PRO A 10 4.45 12.83 -3.55
CA PRO A 10 5.35 13.12 -4.67
C PRO A 10 5.23 12.11 -5.81
N ARG A 11 5.53 12.55 -7.03
CA ARG A 11 5.56 11.70 -8.24
C ARG A 11 6.81 10.80 -8.25
N GLN A 12 6.83 9.81 -7.41
CA GLN A 12 7.90 8.80 -7.39
C GLN A 12 7.35 7.47 -7.88
N LYS A 13 7.77 7.03 -9.08
CA LYS A 13 7.29 5.78 -9.69
C LYS A 13 7.55 4.54 -8.83
N GLU A 14 8.59 4.59 -8.03
CA GLU A 14 9.03 3.54 -7.12
C GLU A 14 8.31 3.57 -5.75
N ALA A 15 7.56 4.63 -5.45
CA ALA A 15 6.84 4.77 -4.19
C ALA A 15 5.42 4.21 -4.29
N GLY A 16 5.06 3.32 -3.37
CA GLY A 16 3.83 2.51 -3.41
C GLY A 16 2.56 3.23 -3.85
N THR A 17 2.18 4.36 -3.23
CA THR A 17 0.94 5.08 -3.60
C THR A 17 1.03 5.72 -4.98
N ALA A 18 2.15 6.35 -5.35
CA ALA A 18 2.30 6.95 -6.67
C ALA A 18 2.26 5.90 -7.78
N ALA A 19 2.90 4.73 -7.57
CA ALA A 19 2.85 3.62 -8.51
C ALA A 19 1.41 3.12 -8.72
N VAL A 20 0.61 2.98 -7.65
CA VAL A 20 -0.81 2.60 -7.75
C VAL A 20 -1.58 3.55 -8.65
N LEU A 21 -1.42 4.87 -8.43
CA LEU A 21 -2.14 5.89 -9.20
C LEU A 21 -1.72 5.93 -10.68
N LEU A 22 -0.43 5.78 -10.93
CA LEU A 22 0.12 5.75 -12.29
C LEU A 22 -0.41 4.55 -13.08
N ASN A 23 -0.50 3.37 -12.44
CA ASN A 23 -1.06 2.18 -13.07
C ASN A 23 -2.57 2.33 -13.34
N HIS A 24 -3.36 2.79 -12.37
CA HIS A 24 -4.77 3.07 -12.62
C HIS A 24 -4.98 4.09 -13.74
N ALA A 25 -4.19 5.17 -13.77
CA ALA A 25 -4.29 6.18 -14.82
C ALA A 25 -3.91 5.62 -16.20
N ALA A 26 -2.91 4.73 -16.27
CA ALA A 26 -2.53 4.06 -17.52
C ALA A 26 -3.67 3.18 -18.04
N GLU A 27 -4.25 2.34 -17.18
CA GLU A 27 -5.37 1.46 -17.55
C GLU A 27 -6.64 2.24 -17.91
N LEU A 28 -6.96 3.33 -17.19
CA LEU A 28 -8.09 4.20 -17.52
C LEU A 28 -7.92 4.84 -18.91
N ARG A 29 -6.69 5.23 -19.27
CA ARG A 29 -6.40 5.75 -20.63
C ARG A 29 -6.55 4.67 -21.69
N THR A 30 -6.15 3.43 -21.41
CA THR A 30 -6.38 2.27 -22.30
C THR A 30 -7.88 2.01 -22.50
N LEU A 31 -8.72 2.27 -21.49
CA LEU A 31 -10.18 2.21 -21.58
C LEU A 31 -10.80 3.43 -22.31
N GLY A 32 -9.99 4.34 -22.85
CA GLY A 32 -10.45 5.48 -23.65
C GLY A 32 -10.84 6.72 -22.82
N HIS A 33 -10.41 6.82 -21.58
CA HIS A 33 -10.64 8.01 -20.76
C HIS A 33 -9.50 9.02 -20.89
N ASP A 34 -9.83 10.32 -20.79
CA ASP A 34 -8.86 11.40 -20.67
C ASP A 34 -8.54 11.61 -19.18
N VAL A 35 -7.31 11.27 -18.77
CA VAL A 35 -6.91 11.28 -17.36
C VAL A 35 -5.79 12.29 -17.11
N GLU A 36 -6.13 13.34 -16.37
CA GLU A 36 -5.17 14.30 -15.84
C GLU A 36 -4.78 13.91 -14.40
N MET A 37 -3.50 14.05 -14.07
CA MET A 37 -3.00 13.73 -12.73
C MET A 37 -2.30 14.92 -12.11
N TRP A 38 -2.62 15.22 -10.84
CA TRP A 38 -1.92 16.21 -10.03
C TRP A 38 -1.26 15.54 -8.83
N PHE A 39 0.05 15.53 -8.82
CA PHE A 39 0.87 15.17 -7.69
C PHE A 39 1.21 16.41 -6.84
N LEU A 40 1.86 16.22 -5.70
CA LEU A 40 2.19 17.29 -4.78
C LEU A 40 2.87 18.47 -5.48
N GLU A 41 3.95 18.21 -6.21
CA GLU A 41 4.78 19.21 -6.90
C GLU A 41 4.07 19.93 -8.06
N ASP A 42 3.03 19.33 -8.64
CA ASP A 42 2.23 19.98 -9.70
C ASP A 42 1.33 21.10 -9.14
N VAL A 43 1.11 21.12 -7.83
CA VAL A 43 0.15 22.01 -7.17
C VAL A 43 0.82 22.93 -6.16
N VAL A 44 1.79 22.43 -5.41
CA VAL A 44 2.46 23.15 -4.32
C VAL A 44 3.96 22.94 -4.47
N ASP A 45 4.73 24.02 -4.31
CA ASP A 45 6.14 23.91 -4.02
C ASP A 45 6.30 23.50 -2.55
N PRO A 46 6.77 22.26 -2.26
CA PRO A 46 6.86 21.76 -0.90
C PRO A 46 7.89 22.51 -0.04
N ASP A 47 8.88 23.15 -0.67
CA ASP A 47 9.93 23.91 0.03
C ASP A 47 9.51 25.33 0.37
N ALA A 48 8.49 25.88 -0.33
CA ALA A 48 7.93 27.19 -0.06
C ALA A 48 7.01 27.26 1.17
N TRP A 49 6.70 26.10 1.80
CA TRP A 49 5.74 26.01 2.90
C TRP A 49 6.28 25.20 4.07
N PRO A 50 5.89 25.56 5.32
CA PRO A 50 6.17 24.70 6.46
C PRO A 50 5.61 23.29 6.21
N LYS A 51 6.42 22.25 6.38
CA LYS A 51 6.06 20.84 6.09
C LYS A 51 4.68 20.44 6.63
N ARG A 52 4.27 21.00 7.77
CA ARG A 52 2.96 20.73 8.39
C ARG A 52 1.78 21.34 7.64
N LEU A 53 1.98 22.38 6.84
CA LEU A 53 0.92 23.08 6.10
C LEU A 53 0.83 22.65 4.64
N VAL A 54 1.79 21.89 4.13
CA VAL A 54 1.87 21.49 2.72
C VAL A 54 0.58 20.78 2.26
N ALA A 55 0.11 19.77 3.00
CA ALA A 55 -1.10 19.04 2.65
C ALA A 55 -2.37 19.91 2.67
N LEU A 56 -2.50 20.84 3.62
CA LEU A 56 -3.63 21.79 3.66
C LEU A 56 -3.58 22.76 2.48
N THR A 57 -2.40 23.32 2.19
CA THR A 57 -2.18 24.20 1.03
C THR A 57 -2.50 23.48 -0.26
N PHE A 58 -2.09 22.20 -0.39
CA PHE A 58 -2.43 21.34 -1.52
C PHE A 58 -3.95 21.21 -1.67
N ALA A 59 -4.67 20.82 -0.62
CA ALA A 59 -6.12 20.64 -0.64
C ALA A 59 -6.86 21.95 -1.03
N PHE A 60 -6.42 23.11 -0.53
CA PHE A 60 -6.98 24.42 -0.92
C PHE A 60 -6.74 24.74 -2.39
N ARG A 61 -5.53 24.52 -2.89
CA ARG A 61 -5.20 24.82 -4.29
C ARG A 61 -5.91 23.89 -5.26
N VAL A 62 -6.03 22.61 -4.93
CA VAL A 62 -6.82 21.62 -5.69
C VAL A 62 -8.27 22.07 -5.77
N ALA A 63 -8.91 22.35 -4.63
CA ALA A 63 -10.29 22.81 -4.59
C ALA A 63 -10.50 24.10 -5.42
N LYS A 64 -9.60 25.08 -5.28
CA LYS A 64 -9.66 26.35 -6.04
C LYS A 64 -9.52 26.12 -7.55
N ARG A 65 -8.58 25.26 -7.99
CA ARG A 65 -8.37 24.96 -9.43
C ARG A 65 -9.59 24.26 -10.03
N ILE A 66 -10.16 23.26 -9.35
CA ILE A 66 -11.36 22.55 -9.84
C ILE A 66 -12.54 23.51 -9.94
N ARG A 67 -12.78 24.37 -8.93
CA ARG A 67 -13.90 25.33 -8.93
C ARG A 67 -13.76 26.45 -9.96
N LYS A 68 -12.55 26.80 -10.37
CA LYS A 68 -12.31 27.77 -11.45
C LYS A 68 -12.67 27.23 -12.83
N ALA A 69 -12.59 25.91 -13.04
CA ALA A 69 -12.88 25.26 -14.30
C ALA A 69 -13.76 24.00 -14.08
N PRO A 70 -14.99 24.15 -13.54
CA PRO A 70 -15.79 23.02 -13.08
C PRO A 70 -16.23 22.09 -14.20
N LYS A 71 -16.33 22.59 -15.44
CA LYS A 71 -16.70 21.79 -16.63
C LYS A 71 -15.50 21.09 -17.27
N LYS A 72 -14.29 21.24 -16.75
CA LYS A 72 -13.09 20.61 -17.30
C LYS A 72 -13.09 19.10 -17.08
N TYR A 73 -13.64 18.63 -15.95
CA TYR A 73 -13.68 17.23 -15.58
C TYR A 73 -15.12 16.72 -15.45
N ASP A 74 -15.33 15.47 -15.79
CA ASP A 74 -16.59 14.78 -15.58
C ASP A 74 -16.67 14.18 -14.18
N VAL A 75 -15.51 13.79 -13.59
CA VAL A 75 -15.36 13.26 -12.24
C VAL A 75 -13.96 13.59 -11.69
N VAL A 76 -13.87 13.72 -10.37
CA VAL A 76 -12.57 13.89 -9.67
C VAL A 76 -12.38 12.79 -8.64
N ASP A 77 -11.24 12.09 -8.71
CA ASP A 77 -10.77 11.11 -7.73
C ASP A 77 -9.67 11.78 -6.87
N LEU A 78 -10.01 12.10 -5.63
CA LEU A 78 -9.13 12.84 -4.73
C LEU A 78 -8.67 11.95 -3.58
N HIS A 79 -7.39 11.64 -3.57
CA HIS A 79 -6.78 10.85 -2.51
C HIS A 79 -6.63 11.67 -1.23
N ALA A 80 -6.87 11.01 -0.11
CA ALA A 80 -6.86 11.68 1.19
C ALA A 80 -5.50 12.31 1.54
N PRO A 81 -5.47 13.49 2.12
CA PRO A 81 -6.57 14.37 2.53
C PRO A 81 -6.97 15.42 1.46
N ALA A 82 -6.47 15.29 0.23
CA ALA A 82 -6.63 16.26 -0.87
C ALA A 82 -8.10 16.70 -1.10
N GLY A 83 -9.04 15.78 -0.93
CA GLY A 83 -10.47 16.03 -1.17
C GLY A 83 -11.20 16.82 -0.08
N CYS A 84 -10.61 17.03 1.09
CA CYS A 84 -11.26 17.64 2.24
C CYS A 84 -11.87 19.02 1.91
N VAL A 85 -11.06 19.95 1.41
CA VAL A 85 -11.50 21.32 1.14
C VAL A 85 -12.48 21.37 -0.03
N TYR A 86 -12.25 20.57 -1.06
CA TYR A 86 -13.17 20.48 -2.19
C TYR A 86 -14.55 19.96 -1.76
N GLY A 87 -14.60 18.88 -1.01
CA GLY A 87 -15.84 18.30 -0.50
C GLY A 87 -16.61 19.28 0.42
N ILE A 88 -15.94 19.95 1.35
CA ILE A 88 -16.55 21.00 2.19
C ILE A 88 -17.09 22.12 1.32
N SER A 89 -16.31 22.60 0.34
CA SER A 89 -16.74 23.68 -0.53
C SER A 89 -18.00 23.34 -1.36
N ARG A 90 -18.15 22.07 -1.79
CA ARG A 90 -19.36 21.61 -2.47
C ARG A 90 -20.58 21.61 -1.54
N ARG A 91 -20.37 21.26 -0.28
CA ARG A 91 -21.45 21.21 0.72
C ARG A 91 -21.94 22.62 1.10
N VAL A 92 -21.02 23.59 1.22
CA VAL A 92 -21.33 24.97 1.66
C VAL A 92 -21.79 25.84 0.50
N LEU A 93 -21.10 25.79 -0.64
CA LEU A 93 -21.35 26.66 -1.80
C LEU A 93 -22.23 26.01 -2.88
N GLY A 94 -22.73 24.81 -2.62
CA GLY A 94 -23.50 24.00 -3.57
C GLY A 94 -22.63 23.13 -4.48
N SER A 95 -23.22 22.00 -4.90
CA SER A 95 -22.57 21.01 -5.76
C SER A 95 -22.97 21.13 -7.24
N ARG A 96 -24.04 21.90 -7.55
CA ARG A 96 -24.52 22.05 -8.94
C ARG A 96 -23.42 22.60 -9.86
N GLY A 97 -23.24 21.97 -11.02
CA GLY A 97 -22.24 22.36 -12.00
C GLY A 97 -20.77 22.10 -11.58
N THR A 98 -20.55 21.38 -10.49
CA THR A 98 -19.21 20.91 -10.09
C THR A 98 -19.09 19.41 -10.28
N PRO A 99 -17.92 18.86 -10.70
CA PRO A 99 -17.76 17.42 -10.89
C PRO A 99 -18.01 16.63 -9.58
N PRO A 100 -18.60 15.43 -9.67
CA PRO A 100 -18.73 14.54 -8.54
C PRO A 100 -17.35 14.16 -8.00
N TYR A 101 -17.31 13.88 -6.68
CA TYR A 101 -16.09 13.62 -5.94
C TYR A 101 -16.06 12.18 -5.43
N VAL A 102 -15.09 11.42 -5.89
CA VAL A 102 -14.75 10.08 -5.37
C VAL A 102 -13.56 10.24 -4.42
N PHE A 103 -13.63 9.60 -3.25
CA PHE A 103 -12.58 9.58 -2.26
C PHE A 103 -11.89 8.22 -2.25
N THR A 104 -10.58 8.19 -2.49
CA THR A 104 -9.82 6.94 -2.50
C THR A 104 -8.92 6.82 -1.28
N MET A 105 -9.04 5.67 -0.57
CA MET A 105 -8.29 5.31 0.63
C MET A 105 -7.26 4.21 0.34
N GLN A 106 -5.99 4.49 0.63
CA GLN A 106 -4.91 3.49 0.57
C GLN A 106 -4.65 2.82 1.93
N GLY A 107 -5.38 3.19 2.98
CA GLY A 107 -5.26 2.64 4.33
C GLY A 107 -5.94 3.52 5.37
N ILE A 108 -6.02 3.04 6.62
CA ILE A 108 -6.68 3.75 7.73
C ILE A 108 -5.64 4.54 8.53
N LEU A 109 -5.70 5.86 8.43
CA LEU A 109 -4.75 6.75 9.09
C LEU A 109 -4.77 6.66 10.63
N GLU A 110 -5.95 6.46 11.23
CA GLU A 110 -6.09 6.29 12.69
C GLU A 110 -5.43 4.99 13.17
N ARG A 111 -5.49 3.92 12.37
CA ARG A 111 -4.82 2.65 12.67
C ARG A 111 -3.30 2.81 12.69
N TYR A 112 -2.75 3.58 11.76
CA TYR A 112 -1.32 3.90 11.75
C TYR A 112 -0.88 4.51 13.09
N ALA A 113 -1.61 5.51 13.59
CA ALA A 113 -1.31 6.14 14.86
C ALA A 113 -1.39 5.16 16.04
N HIS A 114 -2.36 4.26 16.04
CA HIS A 114 -2.53 3.24 17.10
C HIS A 114 -1.38 2.22 17.08
N THR A 115 -1.04 1.69 15.91
CA THR A 115 0.06 0.74 15.72
C THR A 115 1.39 1.35 16.17
N MET A 116 1.71 2.56 15.72
CA MET A 116 2.94 3.24 16.10
C MET A 116 3.02 3.57 17.60
N ARG A 117 1.90 3.85 18.26
CA ARG A 117 1.87 4.01 19.74
C ARG A 117 2.20 2.73 20.47
N ARG A 118 1.73 1.59 19.98
CA ARG A 118 2.02 0.27 20.58
C ARG A 118 3.51 -0.05 20.46
N GLU A 119 4.09 0.19 19.28
CA GLU A 119 5.51 -0.04 19.04
C GLU A 119 6.40 0.96 19.79
N HIS A 120 6.00 2.23 19.88
CA HIS A 120 6.72 3.23 20.68
C HIS A 120 6.82 2.84 22.17
N ARG A 121 5.73 2.29 22.75
CA ARG A 121 5.76 1.77 24.12
C ARG A 121 6.73 0.60 24.31
N LYS A 122 7.02 -0.14 23.25
CA LYS A 122 8.05 -1.20 23.24
C LYS A 122 9.46 -0.67 22.92
N ALA A 123 9.65 0.66 22.88
CA ALA A 123 10.88 1.33 22.47
C ALA A 123 11.35 0.98 21.05
N ARG A 124 10.43 0.54 20.19
CA ARG A 124 10.70 0.15 18.79
C ARG A 124 10.25 1.18 17.75
N ALA A 125 9.66 2.32 18.17
CA ALA A 125 9.21 3.40 17.28
C ALA A 125 9.46 4.78 17.90
N TRP A 126 10.65 5.28 17.80
CA TRP A 126 11.10 6.52 18.48
C TRP A 126 10.57 7.84 17.88
N HIS A 127 10.05 7.84 16.64
CA HIS A 127 9.63 9.08 15.96
C HIS A 127 8.24 9.61 16.36
N PHE A 128 7.46 8.87 17.16
CA PHE A 128 6.06 9.21 17.44
C PHE A 128 5.84 9.99 18.74
N GLY A 129 6.58 11.10 18.92
CA GLY A 129 6.46 11.99 20.08
C GLY A 129 5.07 12.63 20.23
N TRP A 130 4.76 13.18 21.44
CA TRP A 130 3.45 13.73 21.77
C TRP A 130 2.99 14.87 20.84
N LYS A 131 3.91 15.74 20.38
CA LYS A 131 3.63 16.83 19.43
C LYS A 131 3.14 16.30 18.08
N ASN A 132 3.77 15.25 17.57
CA ASN A 132 3.37 14.62 16.31
C ASN A 132 2.02 13.89 16.46
N ARG A 133 1.74 13.29 17.62
CA ARG A 133 0.45 12.65 17.91
C ARG A 133 -0.70 13.66 17.95
N LEU A 134 -0.49 14.81 18.61
CA LEU A 134 -1.48 15.88 18.68
C LEU A 134 -1.75 16.45 17.28
N TRP A 135 -0.70 16.75 16.51
CA TRP A 135 -0.81 17.23 15.14
C TRP A 135 -1.53 16.23 14.24
N HIS A 136 -1.17 14.95 14.31
CA HIS A 136 -1.81 13.89 13.55
C HIS A 136 -3.32 13.81 13.85
N ARG A 137 -3.71 13.88 15.13
CA ARG A 137 -5.12 13.83 15.53
C ARG A 137 -5.90 15.07 15.09
N LEU A 138 -5.38 16.27 15.35
CA LEU A 138 -6.09 17.53 15.08
C LEU A 138 -6.12 17.89 13.59
N TYR A 139 -5.14 17.47 12.84
CA TYR A 139 -4.98 17.86 11.46
C TYR A 139 -5.29 16.71 10.48
N HIS A 140 -4.49 15.65 10.48
CA HIS A 140 -4.67 14.57 9.49
C HIS A 140 -5.99 13.82 9.68
N CYS A 141 -6.32 13.41 10.90
CA CYS A 141 -7.57 12.66 11.12
C CYS A 141 -8.81 13.52 10.86
N THR A 142 -8.75 14.83 11.14
CA THR A 142 -9.87 15.74 10.87
C THR A 142 -10.07 15.95 9.38
N MET A 143 -9.01 16.25 8.63
CA MET A 143 -9.09 16.41 7.17
C MET A 143 -9.54 15.14 6.49
N TYR A 144 -8.99 14.00 6.91
CA TYR A 144 -9.36 12.68 6.43
C TYR A 144 -10.85 12.38 6.67
N GLY A 145 -11.33 12.64 7.89
CA GLY A 145 -12.74 12.45 8.25
C GLY A 145 -13.69 13.34 7.43
N TRP A 146 -13.32 14.59 7.17
CA TRP A 146 -14.12 15.47 6.31
C TRP A 146 -14.08 15.03 4.84
N ALA A 147 -12.95 14.58 4.33
CA ALA A 147 -12.84 14.05 2.99
C ALA A 147 -13.80 12.86 2.79
N ILE A 148 -13.81 11.91 3.74
CA ILE A 148 -14.74 10.77 3.73
C ILE A 148 -16.20 11.22 3.77
N ARG A 149 -16.57 12.12 4.70
CA ARG A 149 -17.97 12.53 4.90
C ARG A 149 -18.58 13.31 3.75
N THR A 150 -17.75 13.98 2.96
CA THR A 150 -18.20 14.91 1.91
C THR A 150 -18.13 14.33 0.50
N ALA A 151 -17.49 13.19 0.31
CA ALA A 151 -17.40 12.51 -0.98
C ALA A 151 -18.77 11.95 -1.43
N ASP A 152 -19.01 11.89 -2.73
CA ASP A 152 -20.17 11.23 -3.29
C ASP A 152 -20.02 9.71 -3.18
N PHE A 153 -18.84 9.18 -3.50
CA PHE A 153 -18.46 7.77 -3.36
C PHE A 153 -17.11 7.62 -2.66
N GLY A 154 -16.87 6.45 -2.11
CA GLY A 154 -15.59 6.06 -1.51
C GLY A 154 -15.05 4.78 -2.12
N VAL A 155 -13.74 4.76 -2.35
CA VAL A 155 -12.97 3.60 -2.80
C VAL A 155 -11.93 3.26 -1.74
N ALA A 156 -11.76 1.98 -1.45
CA ALA A 156 -10.77 1.49 -0.51
C ALA A 156 -10.00 0.29 -1.08
N SER A 157 -8.68 0.27 -0.87
CA SER A 157 -7.80 -0.76 -1.39
C SER A 157 -7.79 -2.07 -0.59
N ASN A 158 -8.36 -2.09 0.61
CA ASN A 158 -8.51 -3.29 1.42
C ASN A 158 -9.85 -3.31 2.17
N ARG A 159 -10.28 -4.50 2.59
CA ARG A 159 -11.61 -4.71 3.22
C ARG A 159 -11.74 -3.97 4.54
N GLU A 160 -10.70 -3.89 5.34
CA GLU A 160 -10.75 -3.14 6.60
C GLU A 160 -10.98 -1.63 6.35
N ALA A 161 -10.28 -1.05 5.37
CA ALA A 161 -10.48 0.33 4.95
C ALA A 161 -11.85 0.52 4.28
N TRP A 162 -12.39 -0.49 3.60
CA TRP A 162 -13.71 -0.44 2.99
C TRP A 162 -14.85 -0.34 4.01
N THR A 163 -14.78 -1.09 5.10
CA THR A 163 -15.80 -1.05 6.18
C THR A 163 -15.63 0.15 7.13
N TYR A 164 -14.43 0.70 7.21
CA TYR A 164 -14.10 1.78 8.15
C TYR A 164 -14.99 3.05 8.01
N PRO A 165 -15.32 3.59 6.80
CA PRO A 165 -16.18 4.75 6.66
C PRO A 165 -17.62 4.52 7.15
N GLU A 166 -18.17 3.33 6.97
CA GLU A 166 -19.45 2.94 7.51
C GLU A 166 -19.42 2.96 9.05
N LEU A 167 -18.50 2.20 9.63
CA LEU A 167 -18.40 2.03 11.09
C LEU A 167 -18.02 3.32 11.82
N ARG A 168 -17.19 4.17 11.21
CA ARG A 168 -16.60 5.34 11.88
C ARG A 168 -17.34 6.64 11.62
N TYR A 169 -17.95 6.77 10.44
CA TYR A 169 -18.53 8.00 9.93
C TYR A 169 -19.98 7.85 9.46
N ASP A 170 -20.60 6.72 9.71
CA ASP A 170 -21.99 6.42 9.32
C ASP A 170 -22.23 6.66 7.82
N ARG A 171 -21.28 6.20 7.00
CA ARG A 171 -21.40 6.31 5.54
C ARG A 171 -22.27 5.19 5.00
N ASN A 172 -23.14 5.53 4.05
CA ASN A 172 -23.94 4.55 3.33
C ASN A 172 -23.04 3.51 2.64
N PRO A 173 -23.11 2.22 2.99
CA PRO A 173 -22.29 1.16 2.39
C PRO A 173 -22.51 1.02 0.88
N GLY A 174 -23.68 1.35 0.34
CA GLY A 174 -23.97 1.36 -1.10
C GLY A 174 -23.17 2.40 -1.90
N ARG A 175 -22.41 3.26 -1.21
CA ARG A 175 -21.50 4.25 -1.82
C ARG A 175 -20.02 3.98 -1.54
N LEU A 176 -19.71 2.81 -0.99
CA LEU A 176 -18.36 2.39 -0.64
C LEU A 176 -17.98 1.17 -1.47
N TRP A 177 -16.83 1.24 -2.13
CA TRP A 177 -16.38 0.21 -3.05
C TRP A 177 -15.01 -0.32 -2.68
N TYR A 178 -14.89 -1.64 -2.69
CA TYR A 178 -13.61 -2.32 -2.55
C TYR A 178 -12.94 -2.46 -3.92
N VAL A 179 -11.87 -1.70 -4.12
CA VAL A 179 -11.03 -1.74 -5.32
C VAL A 179 -9.60 -2.02 -4.88
N PRO A 180 -9.15 -3.28 -4.89
CA PRO A 180 -7.81 -3.65 -4.49
C PRO A 180 -6.76 -3.09 -5.44
N ASN A 181 -5.51 -3.05 -4.99
CA ASN A 181 -4.38 -2.80 -5.89
C ASN A 181 -4.16 -3.99 -6.82
N GLY A 182 -3.53 -3.72 -7.96
CA GLY A 182 -3.19 -4.74 -8.96
C GLY A 182 -1.70 -5.05 -9.02
N THR A 183 -1.37 -6.00 -9.87
CA THR A 183 0.00 -6.32 -10.27
C THR A 183 0.13 -6.33 -11.79
N GLU A 184 1.35 -6.17 -12.29
CA GLU A 184 1.63 -6.18 -13.73
C GLU A 184 1.73 -7.61 -14.27
N GLU A 185 1.36 -7.79 -15.52
CA GLU A 185 1.48 -9.09 -16.22
C GLU A 185 2.93 -9.58 -16.29
N SER A 186 3.91 -8.67 -16.27
CA SER A 186 5.34 -8.98 -16.29
C SER A 186 5.83 -9.80 -15.07
N TYR A 187 5.08 -9.82 -13.97
CA TYR A 187 5.40 -10.63 -12.79
C TYR A 187 4.89 -12.07 -12.88
N PHE A 188 4.04 -12.41 -13.83
CA PHE A 188 3.57 -13.80 -14.01
C PHE A 188 4.60 -14.62 -14.78
N ILE A 189 5.69 -14.95 -14.12
CA ILE A 189 6.78 -15.76 -14.67
C ILE A 189 6.56 -17.27 -14.42
N SER A 190 7.21 -18.11 -15.19
CA SER A 190 7.33 -19.54 -14.87
C SER A 190 8.36 -19.69 -13.75
N ARG A 191 7.97 -20.29 -12.62
CA ARG A 191 8.86 -20.53 -11.50
C ARG A 191 9.16 -22.01 -11.34
N GLU A 192 10.43 -22.33 -11.24
CA GLU A 192 10.90 -23.64 -10.84
C GLU A 192 11.22 -23.68 -9.33
N TYR A 193 10.95 -24.82 -8.70
CA TYR A 193 11.15 -25.01 -7.28
C TYR A 193 12.13 -26.17 -7.07
N HIS A 194 13.24 -25.91 -6.42
CA HIS A 194 14.28 -26.86 -6.18
C HIS A 194 14.57 -27.04 -4.69
N ASP A 195 14.99 -28.20 -4.29
CA ASP A 195 15.61 -28.35 -2.98
C ASP A 195 17.06 -27.85 -3.09
N LYS A 196 17.38 -26.84 -2.28
CA LYS A 196 18.67 -26.15 -2.30
C LYS A 196 19.34 -26.22 -0.94
N PRO A 197 20.66 -26.29 -0.87
CA PRO A 197 21.37 -26.23 0.41
C PRO A 197 21.14 -24.91 1.14
N VAL A 198 21.07 -23.80 0.40
CA VAL A 198 20.81 -22.46 0.93
C VAL A 198 19.46 -21.96 0.44
N ILE A 199 18.59 -21.54 1.36
CA ILE A 199 17.29 -20.95 1.05
C ILE A 199 17.39 -19.42 1.14
N LYS A 200 17.02 -18.74 0.05
CA LYS A 200 17.07 -17.28 -0.05
C LYS A 200 15.72 -16.67 0.34
N LEU A 201 15.71 -15.94 1.44
CA LEU A 201 14.58 -15.14 1.90
C LEU A 201 14.65 -13.74 1.29
N LEU A 202 13.51 -13.16 0.93
CA LEU A 202 13.42 -11.81 0.39
C LEU A 202 12.44 -10.96 1.21
N PHE A 203 12.86 -9.76 1.56
CA PHE A 203 12.02 -8.66 2.01
C PHE A 203 12.14 -7.49 1.03
N VAL A 204 11.03 -6.90 0.62
CA VAL A 204 11.01 -5.72 -0.26
C VAL A 204 10.24 -4.59 0.39
N GLY A 205 10.87 -3.43 0.55
CA GLY A 205 10.21 -2.22 1.01
C GLY A 205 11.09 -1.28 1.81
N THR A 206 10.66 -0.03 1.92
CA THR A 206 11.33 1.00 2.72
C THR A 206 11.56 0.53 4.15
N TRP A 207 12.76 0.76 4.67
CA TRP A 207 13.18 0.30 6.01
C TRP A 207 12.55 1.15 7.10
N LEU A 208 11.32 0.80 7.49
CA LEU A 208 10.50 1.54 8.47
C LEU A 208 9.95 0.59 9.53
N ASP A 209 9.79 1.09 10.76
CA ASP A 209 9.29 0.31 11.90
C ASP A 209 7.94 -0.37 11.62
N ARG A 210 7.03 0.31 10.91
CA ARG A 210 5.72 -0.24 10.54
C ARG A 210 5.81 -1.47 9.62
N LYS A 211 6.92 -1.65 8.92
CA LYS A 211 7.19 -2.82 8.07
C LYS A 211 7.65 -4.06 8.86
N GLY A 212 7.70 -3.94 10.19
CA GLY A 212 8.04 -5.07 11.06
C GLY A 212 9.52 -5.45 11.02
N VAL A 213 10.40 -4.51 10.70
CA VAL A 213 11.85 -4.75 10.47
C VAL A 213 12.54 -5.38 11.68
N TYR A 214 12.14 -5.06 12.90
CA TYR A 214 12.66 -5.69 14.11
C TYR A 214 12.20 -7.14 14.26
N TYR A 215 10.95 -7.44 13.89
CA TYR A 215 10.42 -8.81 13.91
C TYR A 215 11.05 -9.66 12.80
N LEU A 216 11.37 -9.04 11.65
CA LEU A 216 12.15 -9.70 10.60
C LEU A 216 13.54 -10.07 11.10
N ALA A 217 14.24 -9.14 11.74
CA ALA A 217 15.60 -9.37 12.25
C ALA A 217 15.62 -10.43 13.37
N ASP A 218 14.69 -10.35 14.33
CA ASP A 218 14.56 -11.33 15.41
C ASP A 218 14.25 -12.73 14.87
N SER A 219 13.31 -12.85 13.91
CA SER A 219 12.95 -14.14 13.31
C SER A 219 14.06 -14.69 12.43
N PHE A 220 14.71 -13.86 11.61
CA PHE A 220 15.84 -14.31 10.80
C PHE A 220 16.99 -14.85 11.65
N ARG A 221 17.30 -14.21 12.78
CA ARG A 221 18.30 -14.72 13.75
C ARG A 221 17.95 -16.13 14.24
N LEU A 222 16.70 -16.36 14.62
CA LEU A 222 16.26 -17.67 15.11
C LEU A 222 16.30 -18.74 14.02
N VAL A 223 15.82 -18.43 12.81
CA VAL A 223 15.86 -19.34 11.66
C VAL A 223 17.31 -19.65 11.24
N ALA A 224 18.20 -18.66 11.25
CA ALA A 224 19.60 -18.83 10.88
C ALA A 224 20.42 -19.69 11.87
N GLN A 225 19.91 -19.91 13.07
CA GLN A 225 20.51 -20.83 14.07
C GLN A 225 20.11 -22.30 13.83
N GLN A 226 19.16 -22.56 12.94
CA GLN A 226 18.74 -23.92 12.58
C GLN A 226 19.77 -24.62 11.67
N LYS A 227 19.54 -25.91 11.40
CA LYS A 227 20.49 -26.73 10.62
C LYS A 227 20.59 -26.35 9.14
N ARG A 228 19.55 -25.73 8.55
CA ARG A 228 19.54 -25.31 7.14
C ARG A 228 20.14 -23.93 6.97
N GLU A 229 20.99 -23.75 6.00
CA GLU A 229 21.53 -22.44 5.68
C GLU A 229 20.46 -21.55 5.03
N VAL A 230 20.35 -20.32 5.53
CA VAL A 230 19.45 -19.30 5.01
C VAL A 230 20.19 -17.99 4.80
N GLU A 231 19.82 -17.29 3.74
CA GLU A 231 20.26 -15.91 3.45
C GLU A 231 19.05 -15.01 3.38
N LEU A 232 19.21 -13.73 3.74
CA LEU A 232 18.16 -12.71 3.65
C LEU A 232 18.61 -11.57 2.75
N THR A 233 17.83 -11.27 1.74
CA THR A 233 17.96 -10.02 0.98
C THR A 233 16.92 -9.02 1.44
N VAL A 234 17.37 -7.81 1.80
CA VAL A 234 16.55 -6.64 2.10
C VAL A 234 16.67 -5.68 0.93
N ALA A 235 15.63 -5.59 0.11
CA ALA A 235 15.62 -4.79 -1.11
C ALA A 235 14.68 -3.58 -1.00
N GLY A 236 15.05 -2.47 -1.66
CA GLY A 236 14.25 -1.23 -1.64
C GLY A 236 14.17 -0.58 -0.27
N SER A 237 15.22 -0.71 0.55
CA SER A 237 15.25 -0.16 1.91
C SER A 237 15.25 1.37 1.95
N PHE A 238 15.76 2.02 0.90
CA PHE A 238 16.04 3.46 0.83
C PHE A 238 16.88 3.96 2.03
N SER A 239 17.64 3.06 2.62
CA SER A 239 18.55 3.33 3.75
C SER A 239 19.90 2.72 3.46
N PRO A 240 21.01 3.31 3.96
CA PRO A 240 22.33 2.74 3.82
C PRO A 240 22.43 1.32 4.37
N GLY A 241 23.15 0.44 3.66
CA GLY A 241 23.25 -0.98 4.00
C GLY A 241 23.72 -1.21 5.46
N ASP A 242 24.70 -0.46 5.90
CA ASP A 242 25.24 -0.57 7.28
C ASP A 242 24.20 -0.23 8.34
N GLN A 243 23.36 0.77 8.12
CA GLN A 243 22.25 1.12 9.02
C GLN A 243 21.22 0.01 9.09
N VAL A 244 20.88 -0.62 7.94
CA VAL A 244 19.98 -1.77 7.90
C VAL A 244 20.58 -2.95 8.65
N LYS A 245 21.86 -3.28 8.39
CA LYS A 245 22.55 -4.40 9.02
C LYS A 245 22.75 -4.26 10.53
N GLN A 246 22.78 -3.03 11.06
CA GLN A 246 22.92 -2.78 12.51
C GLN A 246 21.76 -3.34 13.34
N ILE A 247 20.55 -3.49 12.75
CA ILE A 247 19.40 -4.07 13.47
C ILE A 247 19.56 -5.58 13.66
N PHE A 248 20.31 -6.24 12.78
CA PHE A 248 20.58 -7.66 12.88
C PHE A 248 21.70 -7.96 13.89
N ALA A 249 21.58 -9.10 14.56
CA ALA A 249 22.62 -9.56 15.48
C ALA A 249 23.97 -9.77 14.74
N PRO A 250 25.11 -9.44 15.36
CA PRO A 250 26.40 -9.45 14.68
C PRO A 250 26.74 -10.78 13.97
N GLU A 251 26.39 -11.91 14.57
CA GLU A 251 26.71 -13.25 14.10
C GLU A 251 25.97 -13.67 12.81
N ILE A 252 24.95 -12.91 12.39
CA ILE A 252 24.18 -13.22 11.17
C ILE A 252 24.26 -12.15 10.09
N ARG A 253 25.00 -11.06 10.32
CA ARG A 253 25.07 -9.91 9.40
C ARG A 253 25.67 -10.27 8.04
N ASP A 254 26.57 -11.23 7.99
CA ASP A 254 27.18 -11.69 6.74
C ASP A 254 26.21 -12.48 5.86
N ARG A 255 25.11 -12.98 6.44
CA ARG A 255 24.00 -13.64 5.71
C ARG A 255 22.91 -12.67 5.28
N VAL A 256 23.07 -11.35 5.55
CA VAL A 256 22.13 -10.31 5.18
C VAL A 256 22.71 -9.48 4.02
N ASN A 257 22.08 -9.59 2.87
CA ASN A 257 22.37 -8.74 1.71
C ASN A 257 21.39 -7.54 1.71
N VAL A 258 21.90 -6.32 1.48
CA VAL A 258 21.07 -5.11 1.44
C VAL A 258 21.22 -4.44 0.08
N ILE A 259 20.10 -4.25 -0.59
CA ILE A 259 20.00 -3.54 -1.88
C ILE A 259 19.14 -2.29 -1.64
N PRO A 260 19.74 -1.12 -1.36
CA PRO A 260 18.98 0.08 -0.98
C PRO A 260 17.96 0.54 -2.03
N PHE A 261 18.27 0.36 -3.30
CA PHE A 261 17.41 0.71 -4.41
C PHE A 261 17.43 -0.37 -5.48
N VAL A 262 16.27 -0.76 -5.98
CA VAL A 262 16.11 -1.69 -7.11
C VAL A 262 15.27 -0.99 -8.17
N LYS A 263 15.72 -1.02 -9.41
CA LYS A 263 14.94 -0.49 -10.52
C LYS A 263 13.73 -1.39 -10.77
N ARG A 264 12.62 -0.78 -11.23
CA ARG A 264 11.38 -1.52 -11.49
C ARG A 264 11.58 -2.65 -12.51
N GLU A 265 12.39 -2.44 -13.52
CA GLU A 265 12.73 -3.44 -14.55
C GLU A 265 13.45 -4.67 -13.99
N ASP A 266 14.21 -4.51 -12.89
CA ASP A 266 14.99 -5.58 -12.25
C ASP A 266 14.18 -6.35 -11.19
N MET A 267 13.00 -5.84 -10.80
CA MET A 267 12.22 -6.42 -9.70
C MET A 267 11.76 -7.85 -9.97
N SER A 268 11.33 -8.15 -11.20
CA SER A 268 10.87 -9.50 -11.56
C SER A 268 12.01 -10.52 -11.44
N ALA A 269 13.21 -10.17 -11.86
CA ALA A 269 14.41 -11.01 -11.73
C ALA A 269 14.80 -11.18 -10.24
N LEU A 270 14.68 -10.12 -9.43
CA LEU A 270 14.93 -10.20 -8.00
C LEU A 270 13.97 -11.20 -7.32
N TYR A 271 12.68 -11.14 -7.61
CA TYR A 271 11.72 -12.12 -7.08
C TYR A 271 12.03 -13.53 -7.59
N ALA A 272 12.45 -13.70 -8.84
CA ALA A 272 12.78 -15.01 -9.42
C ALA A 272 13.97 -15.68 -8.74
N ASP A 273 14.97 -14.91 -8.30
CA ASP A 273 16.21 -15.42 -7.68
C ASP A 273 16.04 -15.87 -6.21
N HIS A 274 14.90 -15.58 -5.58
CA HIS A 274 14.64 -15.88 -4.16
C HIS A 274 13.57 -16.95 -3.98
N ASP A 275 13.57 -17.63 -2.83
CA ASP A 275 12.75 -18.82 -2.58
C ASP A 275 11.50 -18.52 -1.74
N ILE A 276 11.57 -17.58 -0.79
CA ILE A 276 10.48 -17.25 0.15
C ILE A 276 10.41 -15.73 0.35
N PHE A 277 9.24 -15.16 0.20
CA PHE A 277 8.99 -13.76 0.52
C PHE A 277 8.52 -13.62 1.97
N VAL A 278 9.22 -12.80 2.76
CA VAL A 278 8.92 -12.56 4.17
C VAL A 278 8.57 -11.09 4.40
N PHE A 279 7.31 -10.82 4.76
CA PHE A 279 6.80 -9.47 4.86
C PHE A 279 6.00 -9.27 6.16
N PRO A 280 6.68 -9.13 7.33
CA PRO A 280 6.05 -9.09 8.64
C PRO A 280 5.51 -7.70 9.00
N SER A 281 4.92 -7.02 8.05
CA SER A 281 4.45 -5.64 8.23
C SER A 281 3.35 -5.57 9.30
N LEU A 282 3.44 -4.56 10.16
CA LEU A 282 2.46 -4.33 11.23
C LEU A 282 1.19 -3.66 10.72
N MET A 283 1.29 -3.01 9.56
CA MET A 283 0.20 -2.29 8.94
C MET A 283 0.56 -1.88 7.50
N GLU A 284 -0.35 -2.12 6.58
CA GLU A 284 -0.28 -1.69 5.18
C GLU A 284 -1.67 -1.25 4.67
N GLY A 285 -1.72 -0.62 3.49
CA GLY A 285 -2.94 -0.58 2.69
C GLY A 285 -3.14 -1.94 2.01
N MET A 286 -2.65 -2.04 0.77
CA MET A 286 -2.47 -3.28 0.03
C MET A 286 -1.08 -3.21 -0.62
N PRO A 287 -0.08 -3.92 -0.08
CA PRO A 287 1.32 -3.74 -0.46
C PRO A 287 1.63 -4.35 -1.82
N LEU A 288 2.11 -3.54 -2.77
CA LEU A 288 2.47 -4.01 -4.12
C LEU A 288 3.53 -5.12 -4.09
N ALA A 289 4.55 -4.98 -3.23
CA ALA A 289 5.61 -5.97 -3.12
C ALA A 289 5.10 -7.39 -2.77
N LEU A 290 4.02 -7.50 -1.97
CA LEU A 290 3.39 -8.78 -1.68
C LEU A 290 2.67 -9.32 -2.92
N LEU A 291 1.91 -8.47 -3.63
CA LEU A 291 1.19 -8.88 -4.85
C LEU A 291 2.17 -9.31 -5.95
N GLU A 292 3.26 -8.58 -6.10
CA GLU A 292 4.34 -8.88 -7.04
C GLU A 292 5.00 -10.23 -6.71
N ALA A 293 5.38 -10.45 -5.44
CA ALA A 293 5.94 -11.72 -4.98
C ALA A 293 4.99 -12.90 -5.24
N MET A 294 3.71 -12.76 -4.89
CA MET A 294 2.69 -13.78 -5.15
C MET A 294 2.51 -14.03 -6.66
N ALA A 295 2.52 -12.99 -7.49
CA ALA A 295 2.38 -13.12 -8.94
C ALA A 295 3.56 -13.86 -9.58
N THR A 296 4.77 -13.75 -9.02
CA THR A 296 5.93 -14.53 -9.47
C THR A 296 5.91 -16.00 -9.00
N GLY A 297 4.86 -16.43 -8.30
CA GLY A 297 4.77 -17.77 -7.74
C GLY A 297 5.65 -17.97 -6.50
N MET A 298 6.12 -16.90 -5.85
CA MET A 298 6.89 -17.03 -4.63
C MET A 298 5.97 -17.34 -3.44
N PRO A 299 6.23 -18.39 -2.63
CA PRO A 299 5.49 -18.59 -1.40
C PRO A 299 5.78 -17.44 -0.43
N VAL A 300 4.74 -16.98 0.27
CA VAL A 300 4.81 -15.79 1.10
C VAL A 300 4.52 -16.10 2.57
N VAL A 301 5.21 -15.39 3.47
CA VAL A 301 4.90 -15.30 4.89
C VAL A 301 4.65 -13.86 5.24
N THR A 302 3.43 -13.54 5.67
CA THR A 302 3.03 -12.18 6.00
C THR A 302 2.10 -12.14 7.22
N THR A 303 1.58 -10.98 7.56
CA THR A 303 0.75 -10.80 8.76
C THR A 303 -0.74 -10.67 8.43
N GLU A 304 -1.59 -11.14 9.35
CA GLU A 304 -3.06 -11.09 9.25
C GLU A 304 -3.61 -9.68 9.49
N THR A 305 -3.23 -8.72 8.63
CA THR A 305 -3.65 -7.32 8.77
C THR A 305 -3.85 -6.64 7.43
N CYS A 306 -4.83 -5.75 7.35
CA CYS A 306 -5.12 -4.92 6.18
C CYS A 306 -5.23 -5.75 4.89
N GLY A 307 -4.71 -5.22 3.76
CA GLY A 307 -4.76 -5.88 2.46
C GLY A 307 -3.96 -7.18 2.35
N MET A 308 -3.09 -7.50 3.30
CA MET A 308 -2.40 -8.79 3.33
C MET A 308 -3.38 -9.92 3.63
N ALA A 309 -4.28 -9.72 4.61
CA ALA A 309 -5.34 -10.67 4.93
C ALA A 309 -6.44 -10.78 3.85
N ASP A 310 -6.47 -9.86 2.90
CA ASP A 310 -7.42 -9.92 1.79
C ASP A 310 -6.98 -10.85 0.65
N VAL A 311 -5.66 -11.07 0.51
CA VAL A 311 -5.07 -11.80 -0.63
C VAL A 311 -4.37 -13.10 -0.23
N VAL A 312 -3.92 -13.21 1.03
CA VAL A 312 -3.31 -14.43 1.54
C VAL A 312 -4.32 -15.21 2.37
N GLU A 313 -4.50 -16.47 2.02
CA GLU A 313 -5.26 -17.45 2.77
C GLU A 313 -4.27 -18.40 3.45
N ASP A 314 -4.31 -18.42 4.81
CA ASP A 314 -3.35 -19.14 5.62
C ASP A 314 -3.31 -20.65 5.31
N GLY A 315 -2.10 -21.18 5.10
CA GLY A 315 -1.87 -22.59 4.75
C GLY A 315 -2.22 -22.97 3.30
N PHE A 316 -2.89 -22.09 2.53
CA PHE A 316 -3.28 -22.35 1.14
C PHE A 316 -2.31 -21.70 0.14
N ASN A 317 -2.29 -20.38 0.04
CA ASN A 317 -1.45 -19.61 -0.90
C ASN A 317 -0.31 -18.84 -0.22
N GLY A 318 -0.08 -19.08 1.06
CA GLY A 318 0.95 -18.46 1.90
C GLY A 318 0.67 -18.71 3.37
N PHE A 319 1.47 -18.12 4.24
CA PHE A 319 1.22 -18.11 5.67
C PHE A 319 0.84 -16.72 6.16
N LEU A 320 -0.24 -16.66 6.96
CA LEU A 320 -0.68 -15.48 7.72
C LEU A 320 -0.35 -15.67 9.20
N VAL A 321 0.43 -14.77 9.76
CA VAL A 321 0.78 -14.80 11.19
C VAL A 321 0.26 -13.54 11.89
N PRO A 322 -0.03 -13.59 13.20
CA PRO A 322 -0.39 -12.38 13.95
C PRO A 322 0.70 -11.31 13.84
N PRO A 323 0.34 -10.02 13.70
CA PRO A 323 1.32 -8.95 13.69
C PRO A 323 2.13 -8.92 15.00
N ALA A 324 3.45 -8.71 14.88
CA ALA A 324 4.37 -8.67 16.01
C ALA A 324 4.54 -10.00 16.78
N ASP A 325 4.28 -11.13 16.12
CA ASP A 325 4.50 -12.48 16.65
C ASP A 325 5.71 -13.13 15.98
N THR A 326 6.89 -12.99 16.59
CA THR A 326 8.13 -13.55 16.09
C THR A 326 8.10 -15.08 16.08
N ALA A 327 7.45 -15.73 17.05
CA ALA A 327 7.46 -17.20 17.14
C ALA A 327 6.66 -17.83 15.99
N ARG A 328 5.47 -17.29 15.68
CA ARG A 328 4.66 -17.74 14.54
C ARG A 328 5.37 -17.45 13.21
N LEU A 329 6.04 -16.29 13.11
CA LEU A 329 6.82 -15.94 11.91
C LEU A 329 7.96 -16.94 11.67
N VAL A 330 8.71 -17.31 12.71
CA VAL A 330 9.76 -18.34 12.65
C VAL A 330 9.18 -19.66 12.19
N GLY A 331 8.12 -20.17 12.85
CA GLY A 331 7.52 -21.46 12.50
C GLY A 331 7.03 -21.54 11.05
N ALA A 332 6.47 -20.44 10.52
CA ALA A 332 6.03 -20.36 9.13
C ALA A 332 7.22 -20.39 8.14
N ILE A 333 8.29 -19.65 8.45
CA ILE A 333 9.51 -19.65 7.62
C ILE A 333 10.15 -21.04 7.63
N GLU A 334 10.27 -21.68 8.80
CA GLU A 334 10.87 -23.03 8.94
C GLU A 334 10.11 -24.08 8.13
N GLN A 335 8.78 -24.06 8.15
CA GLN A 335 7.97 -24.97 7.34
C GLN A 335 8.28 -24.82 5.84
N LEU A 336 8.37 -23.59 5.33
CA LEU A 336 8.71 -23.34 3.93
C LEU A 336 10.18 -23.69 3.63
N CYS A 337 11.10 -23.43 4.53
CA CYS A 337 12.48 -23.85 4.37
C CYS A 337 12.60 -25.40 4.31
N GLY A 338 11.79 -26.12 5.07
CA GLY A 338 11.85 -27.57 5.20
C GLY A 338 11.24 -28.36 4.04
N SER A 339 10.39 -27.76 3.18
CA SER A 339 9.68 -28.51 2.13
C SER A 339 9.60 -27.76 0.81
N VAL A 340 10.21 -28.31 -0.22
CA VAL A 340 10.10 -27.81 -1.60
C VAL A 340 8.69 -28.00 -2.16
N GLU A 341 8.03 -29.11 -1.80
CA GLU A 341 6.65 -29.40 -2.20
C GLU A 341 5.68 -28.34 -1.65
N LEU A 342 5.88 -27.93 -0.40
CA LEU A 342 5.08 -26.89 0.22
C LEU A 342 5.32 -25.53 -0.47
N ARG A 343 6.59 -25.19 -0.76
CA ARG A 343 6.93 -23.97 -1.52
C ARG A 343 6.27 -23.97 -2.89
N LYS A 344 6.34 -25.11 -3.60
CA LYS A 344 5.72 -25.26 -4.92
C LYS A 344 4.21 -25.10 -4.86
N ARG A 345 3.53 -25.83 -3.98
CA ARG A 345 2.07 -25.77 -3.83
C ARG A 345 1.61 -24.34 -3.52
N MET A 346 2.14 -23.75 -2.46
CA MET A 346 1.72 -22.39 -2.04
C MET A 346 2.07 -21.33 -3.10
N GLY A 347 3.22 -21.44 -3.73
CA GLY A 347 3.62 -20.49 -4.77
C GLY A 347 2.72 -20.56 -6.01
N GLN A 348 2.32 -21.75 -6.44
CA GLN A 348 1.38 -21.92 -7.55
C GLN A 348 0.00 -21.36 -7.22
N GLU A 349 -0.52 -21.62 -6.01
CA GLU A 349 -1.78 -21.05 -5.55
C GLU A 349 -1.72 -19.53 -5.37
N ALA A 350 -0.59 -18.99 -4.91
CA ALA A 350 -0.35 -17.56 -4.84
C ALA A 350 -0.42 -16.91 -6.23
N GLN A 351 0.27 -17.49 -7.22
CA GLN A 351 0.23 -16.99 -8.59
C GLN A 351 -1.17 -17.08 -9.19
N GLN A 352 -1.88 -18.18 -8.99
CA GLN A 352 -3.25 -18.35 -9.46
C GLN A 352 -4.20 -17.34 -8.83
N THR A 353 -4.04 -17.06 -7.54
CA THR A 353 -4.80 -16.01 -6.83
C THR A 353 -4.59 -14.65 -7.47
N MET A 354 -3.34 -14.30 -7.80
CA MET A 354 -3.00 -12.99 -8.38
C MET A 354 -3.57 -12.76 -9.78
N ARG A 355 -3.96 -13.78 -10.52
CA ARG A 355 -4.66 -13.62 -11.80
C ARG A 355 -5.97 -12.80 -11.71
N ARG A 356 -6.54 -12.69 -10.51
CA ARG A 356 -7.73 -11.86 -10.24
C ARG A 356 -7.37 -10.40 -9.91
N TYR A 357 -6.09 -10.10 -9.69
CA TYR A 357 -5.58 -8.82 -9.23
C TYR A 357 -4.63 -8.15 -10.25
N THR A 358 -4.88 -8.32 -11.55
CA THR A 358 -4.15 -7.55 -12.58
C THR A 358 -4.68 -6.11 -12.64
N TRP A 359 -3.81 -5.16 -13.01
CA TRP A 359 -4.22 -3.75 -13.11
C TRP A 359 -5.43 -3.57 -14.01
N ALA A 360 -5.48 -4.25 -15.15
CA ALA A 360 -6.63 -4.21 -16.06
C ALA A 360 -7.96 -4.56 -15.35
N ARG A 361 -7.99 -5.66 -14.58
CA ARG A 361 -9.20 -6.11 -13.87
C ARG A 361 -9.61 -5.21 -12.71
N VAL A 362 -8.64 -4.75 -11.90
CA VAL A 362 -8.97 -3.91 -10.74
C VAL A 362 -9.36 -2.50 -11.18
N THR A 363 -8.78 -1.98 -12.28
CA THR A 363 -9.12 -0.66 -12.78
C THR A 363 -10.51 -0.62 -13.43
N GLN A 364 -10.99 -1.72 -14.02
CA GLN A 364 -12.39 -1.81 -14.45
C GLN A 364 -13.39 -1.59 -13.31
N LYS A 365 -13.08 -2.05 -12.09
CA LYS A 365 -13.91 -1.75 -10.91
C LYS A 365 -13.86 -0.27 -10.54
N LEU A 366 -12.68 0.36 -10.61
CA LEU A 366 -12.54 1.80 -10.37
C LEU A 366 -13.34 2.60 -11.41
N GLU A 367 -13.19 2.24 -12.68
CA GLU A 367 -13.93 2.87 -13.81
C GLU A 367 -15.44 2.81 -13.59
N MET A 368 -15.97 1.67 -13.15
CA MET A 368 -17.39 1.51 -12.82
C MET A 368 -17.83 2.49 -11.71
N VAL A 369 -17.04 2.66 -10.66
CA VAL A 369 -17.35 3.60 -9.57
C VAL A 369 -17.35 5.05 -10.08
N LEU A 370 -16.36 5.41 -10.89
CA LEU A 370 -16.26 6.75 -11.48
C LEU A 370 -17.45 7.02 -12.41
N SER A 371 -17.86 6.04 -13.21
CA SER A 371 -19.02 6.13 -14.11
C SER A 371 -20.33 6.29 -13.33
N LEU A 372 -20.53 5.53 -12.24
CA LEU A 372 -21.67 5.68 -11.36
C LEU A 372 -21.73 7.07 -10.72
N ALA A 373 -20.57 7.63 -10.34
CA ALA A 373 -20.52 8.98 -9.78
C ALA A 373 -20.98 10.04 -10.80
N VAL A 374 -20.59 9.90 -12.07
CA VAL A 374 -21.02 10.78 -13.16
C VAL A 374 -22.52 10.65 -13.41
N GLN A 375 -23.02 9.42 -13.52
CA GLN A 375 -24.44 9.16 -13.76
C GLN A 375 -25.32 9.76 -12.66
N GLN A 376 -25.01 9.51 -11.39
CA GLN A 376 -25.80 10.08 -10.29
C GLN A 376 -25.70 11.61 -10.19
N ALA A 377 -24.60 12.21 -10.64
CA ALA A 377 -24.49 13.67 -10.69
C ALA A 377 -25.37 14.29 -11.80
N ALA A 378 -25.59 13.58 -12.89
CA ALA A 378 -26.46 14.00 -14.00
C ALA A 378 -27.95 13.92 -13.65
N GLU A 379 -28.34 13.05 -12.71
CA GLU A 379 -29.70 12.87 -12.23
C GLU A 379 -30.14 13.93 -11.16
N ARG A 380 -29.19 14.76 -10.66
CA ARG A 380 -29.44 15.86 -9.67
C ARG A 380 -29.58 17.23 -10.32
#